data_77556fb9d91a510ef475cc04f3cc243c
#
_entry.id   77556fb9d91a510ef475cc04f3cc243c
#
_cell.length_a   1.000
_cell.length_b   1.000
_cell.length_c   1.000
_cell.angle_alpha   90.00
_cell.angle_beta   90.00
_cell.angle_gamma   90.00
#
_symmetry.space_group_name_H-M   'P 1'
#
loop_
_entity.id
_entity.type
_entity.pdbx_description
1 polymer ?
#
loop_
_entity_poly.entity_id
_entity_poly.type
_entity_poly.pdbx_seq_one_letter_code
_entity_poly.pdbx_strand_id
1 'polypeptide(L)'
;MRLRKVIYVAALATLFVSGCAASNKEVTAPAETTTEAPVEDLTKVTLAGKEVSVPIKVSDIVDMGFTLESTDTETIGFNQDCVGYFKSPDGAMLIANIGVQVGEGLTPEEGYAFDVLEDIGNTQGDGVLSVYGGISTSSSVEEVEAVYGEPTYNDGSNKLYYKIIGDAAYSDMVCVAVIDDKVKRVEVCNAKEFKEIPMATPSDSE
;
A
#
# COMPACT_ATOMS: atom_id res chain seq x y z
N MET A 1 -41.71 -1.51 22.01
CA MET A 1 -41.48 -0.11 22.40
C MET A 1 -40.84 -0.10 23.79
N ARG A 2 -39.51 -0.07 23.91
CA ARG A 2 -38.80 0.14 25.18
C ARG A 2 -37.57 1.01 24.88
N LEU A 3 -37.67 2.28 25.25
CA LEU A 3 -36.58 3.26 25.28
C LEU A 3 -35.51 2.83 26.28
N ARG A 4 -34.25 2.76 25.87
CA ARG A 4 -33.09 2.70 26.78
C ARG A 4 -32.44 4.08 26.82
N LYS A 5 -32.45 4.63 28.02
CA LYS A 5 -31.89 5.94 28.37
C LYS A 5 -30.34 5.85 28.30
N VAL A 6 -29.76 6.79 27.61
CA VAL A 6 -28.30 7.07 27.62
C VAL A 6 -28.02 7.98 28.81
N ILE A 7 -27.15 7.59 29.70
CA ILE A 7 -26.68 8.39 30.84
C ILE A 7 -25.38 9.04 30.46
N TYR A 8 -25.35 10.35 30.32
CA TYR A 8 -24.16 11.16 30.23
C TYR A 8 -23.63 11.41 31.64
N VAL A 9 -22.37 11.00 31.92
CA VAL A 9 -21.63 11.38 33.10
C VAL A 9 -20.79 12.60 32.75
N ALA A 10 -21.18 13.76 33.23
CA ALA A 10 -20.37 14.97 33.16
C ALA A 10 -19.44 15.02 34.38
N ALA A 11 -18.14 14.99 34.17
CA ALA A 11 -17.15 15.22 35.22
C ALA A 11 -16.89 16.72 35.34
N LEU A 12 -17.29 17.29 36.48
CA LEU A 12 -16.97 18.67 36.92
C LEU A 12 -15.52 18.70 37.41
N ALA A 13 -14.67 19.49 36.79
CA ALA A 13 -13.39 19.87 37.31
C ALA A 13 -13.52 21.13 38.18
N THR A 14 -13.27 21.00 39.49
CA THR A 14 -13.25 22.11 40.44
C THR A 14 -11.88 22.82 40.39
N LEU A 15 -11.92 24.10 40.07
CA LEU A 15 -10.84 25.06 40.17
C LEU A 15 -10.61 25.42 41.63
N PHE A 16 -9.42 25.15 42.16
CA PHE A 16 -8.91 25.82 43.38
C PHE A 16 -7.99 26.97 42.99
N VAL A 17 -8.47 28.17 43.22
CA VAL A 17 -7.64 29.38 43.22
C VAL A 17 -7.17 29.62 44.67
N SER A 18 -5.88 29.62 44.88
CA SER A 18 -5.24 30.23 46.07
C SER A 18 -4.03 31.04 45.62
N GLY A 19 -4.13 32.35 45.77
CA GLY A 19 -3.08 33.28 45.48
C GLY A 19 -2.00 33.34 46.56
N CYS A 20 -0.80 33.72 46.17
CA CYS A 20 -0.05 34.85 46.67
C CYS A 20 1.39 34.87 46.20
N ALA A 21 1.79 36.07 45.72
CA ALA A 21 3.11 36.71 45.80
C ALA A 21 4.27 36.22 44.92
N ALA A 22 4.49 37.01 43.87
CA ALA A 22 5.76 37.54 43.36
C ALA A 22 7.05 36.70 43.50
N SER A 23 7.51 36.19 42.37
CA SER A 23 8.94 36.26 41.97
C SER A 23 9.02 35.98 40.46
N ASN A 24 9.45 36.99 39.70
CA ASN A 24 9.79 36.84 38.28
C ASN A 24 10.95 35.86 38.12
N LYS A 25 10.66 34.64 37.72
CA LYS A 25 11.56 33.76 36.98
C LYS A 25 10.82 33.35 35.73
N GLU A 26 11.33 33.83 34.61
CA GLU A 26 10.97 33.41 33.28
C GLU A 26 11.20 31.90 33.18
N VAL A 27 10.14 31.14 33.33
CA VAL A 27 10.17 29.70 33.10
C VAL A 27 9.96 29.53 31.59
N THR A 28 11.08 29.40 30.89
CA THR A 28 11.09 28.92 29.51
C THR A 28 10.45 27.52 29.55
N ALA A 29 9.23 27.42 29.03
CA ALA A 29 8.60 26.15 28.84
C ALA A 29 9.51 25.28 27.94
N PRO A 30 9.75 24.00 28.27
CA PRO A 30 10.44 23.11 27.34
C PRO A 30 9.62 23.07 26.05
N ALA A 31 10.27 23.36 24.91
CA ALA A 31 9.69 23.11 23.61
C ALA A 31 9.36 21.60 23.59
N GLU A 32 8.07 21.27 23.59
CA GLU A 32 7.64 19.92 23.26
C GLU A 32 8.07 19.67 21.84
N THR A 33 9.17 18.97 21.68
CA THR A 33 9.57 18.39 20.41
C THR A 33 8.53 17.30 20.13
N THR A 34 7.47 17.65 19.42
CA THR A 34 6.56 16.68 18.83
C THR A 34 7.40 15.95 17.80
N THR A 35 7.95 14.81 18.17
CA THR A 35 8.52 13.88 17.21
C THR A 35 7.31 13.34 16.43
N GLU A 36 7.06 13.90 15.26
CA GLU A 36 6.11 13.30 14.33
C GLU A 36 6.53 11.84 14.14
N ALA A 37 5.60 10.92 14.38
CA ALA A 37 5.82 9.52 14.04
C ALA A 37 6.22 9.45 12.55
N PRO A 38 7.24 8.65 12.18
CA PRO A 38 7.64 8.54 10.79
C PRO A 38 6.42 8.22 9.94
N VAL A 39 6.18 9.01 8.91
CA VAL A 39 5.12 8.75 7.94
C VAL A 39 5.46 7.40 7.30
N GLU A 40 4.58 6.44 7.51
CA GLU A 40 4.75 5.09 6.98
C GLU A 40 4.69 5.13 5.46
N ASP A 41 5.75 4.68 4.80
CA ASP A 41 5.81 4.61 3.35
C ASP A 41 5.09 3.33 2.88
N LEU A 42 3.81 3.49 2.58
CA LEU A 42 2.95 2.39 2.15
C LEU A 42 3.25 1.91 0.72
N THR A 43 4.06 2.65 -0.04
CA THR A 43 4.44 2.28 -1.42
C THR A 43 5.59 1.29 -1.47
N LYS A 44 6.32 1.14 -0.36
CA LYS A 44 7.41 0.18 -0.24
C LYS A 44 6.87 -1.23 -0.09
N VAL A 45 7.40 -2.12 -0.92
CA VAL A 45 7.13 -3.55 -0.90
C VAL A 45 8.43 -4.34 -0.92
N THR A 46 8.37 -5.58 -0.46
CA THR A 46 9.44 -6.54 -0.69
C THR A 46 9.01 -7.50 -1.79
N LEU A 47 9.74 -7.51 -2.90
CA LEU A 47 9.50 -8.37 -4.05
C LEU A 47 10.68 -9.35 -4.19
N ALA A 48 10.41 -10.65 -4.06
CA ALA A 48 11.44 -11.70 -4.05
C ALA A 48 12.61 -11.38 -3.11
N GLY A 49 12.33 -10.86 -1.91
CA GLY A 49 13.33 -10.52 -0.89
C GLY A 49 14.07 -9.19 -1.10
N LYS A 50 13.74 -8.41 -2.14
CA LYS A 50 14.31 -7.07 -2.38
C LYS A 50 13.27 -5.98 -2.10
N GLU A 51 13.66 -4.94 -1.35
CA GLU A 51 12.82 -3.76 -1.13
C GLU A 51 12.78 -2.90 -2.39
N VAL A 52 11.58 -2.54 -2.83
CA VAL A 52 11.30 -1.67 -3.97
C VAL A 52 10.10 -0.78 -3.67
N SER A 53 9.92 0.29 -4.45
CA SER A 53 8.75 1.18 -4.35
C SER A 53 7.87 1.06 -5.59
N VAL A 54 6.56 1.00 -5.39
CA VAL A 54 5.56 1.05 -6.46
C VAL A 54 5.23 2.52 -6.74
N PRO A 55 5.27 3.03 -7.99
CA PRO A 55 5.47 2.31 -9.25
C PRO A 55 6.91 1.82 -9.49
N ILE A 56 7.04 0.62 -10.04
CA ILE A 56 8.32 -0.01 -10.37
C ILE A 56 8.45 -0.22 -11.88
N LYS A 57 9.63 0.02 -12.45
CA LYS A 57 9.87 -0.30 -13.87
C LYS A 57 9.73 -1.80 -14.12
N VAL A 58 9.09 -2.18 -15.22
CA VAL A 58 8.97 -3.58 -15.62
C VAL A 58 10.35 -4.22 -15.82
N SER A 59 11.32 -3.47 -16.38
CA SER A 59 12.71 -3.92 -16.50
C SER A 59 13.35 -4.29 -15.15
N ASP A 60 13.04 -3.53 -14.08
CA ASP A 60 13.59 -3.81 -12.75
C ASP A 60 12.98 -5.11 -12.16
N ILE A 61 11.72 -5.40 -12.44
CA ILE A 61 11.09 -6.68 -12.07
C ILE A 61 11.78 -7.83 -12.79
N VAL A 62 12.06 -7.67 -14.10
CA VAL A 62 12.78 -8.67 -14.89
C VAL A 62 14.22 -8.86 -14.38
N ASP A 63 14.91 -7.79 -14.02
CA ASP A 63 16.28 -7.83 -13.45
C ASP A 63 16.33 -8.50 -12.06
N MET A 64 15.20 -8.59 -11.37
CA MET A 64 15.05 -9.40 -10.16
C MET A 64 14.89 -10.90 -10.43
N GLY A 65 14.82 -11.30 -11.70
CA GLY A 65 14.72 -12.68 -12.15
C GLY A 65 13.32 -13.15 -12.51
N PHE A 66 12.32 -12.24 -12.51
CA PHE A 66 11.00 -12.57 -12.99
C PHE A 66 10.97 -12.64 -14.53
N THR A 67 10.10 -13.48 -15.05
CA THR A 67 9.79 -13.55 -16.48
C THR A 67 8.40 -12.99 -16.72
N LEU A 68 8.27 -12.03 -17.63
CA LEU A 68 6.96 -11.60 -18.12
C LEU A 68 6.41 -12.68 -19.04
N GLU A 69 5.48 -13.51 -18.53
CA GLU A 69 4.94 -14.67 -19.24
C GLU A 69 3.92 -14.27 -20.31
N SER A 70 3.08 -13.28 -19.99
CA SER A 70 2.05 -12.79 -20.90
C SER A 70 1.54 -11.42 -20.49
N THR A 71 0.96 -10.74 -21.47
CA THR A 71 0.21 -9.50 -21.31
C THR A 71 -1.12 -9.62 -22.08
N ASP A 72 -2.10 -8.82 -21.71
CA ASP A 72 -3.39 -8.75 -22.40
C ASP A 72 -3.34 -7.88 -23.67
N THR A 73 -2.22 -7.17 -23.90
CA THR A 73 -1.92 -6.43 -25.12
C THR A 73 -0.43 -6.47 -25.45
N GLU A 74 -0.08 -6.34 -26.72
CA GLU A 74 1.32 -6.29 -27.18
C GLU A 74 1.92 -4.88 -27.07
N THR A 75 1.07 -3.84 -27.11
CA THR A 75 1.49 -2.43 -27.04
C THR A 75 0.55 -1.64 -26.17
N ILE A 76 1.09 -0.63 -25.47
CA ILE A 76 0.36 0.27 -24.59
C ILE A 76 0.41 1.68 -25.18
N GLY A 77 -0.74 2.32 -25.30
CA GLY A 77 -0.85 3.73 -25.69
C GLY A 77 -0.79 4.66 -24.47
N PHE A 78 -0.63 5.94 -24.75
CA PHE A 78 -0.68 6.98 -23.71
C PHE A 78 -2.01 6.94 -22.95
N ASN A 79 -1.97 7.01 -21.61
CA ASN A 79 -3.12 6.84 -20.71
C ASN A 79 -3.86 5.50 -20.84
N GLN A 80 -3.21 4.48 -21.36
CA GLN A 80 -3.68 3.12 -21.33
C GLN A 80 -2.82 2.29 -20.39
N ASP A 81 -3.36 1.21 -19.90
CA ASP A 81 -2.69 0.21 -19.09
C ASP A 81 -2.97 -1.18 -19.66
N CYS A 82 -2.14 -2.12 -19.28
CA CYS A 82 -2.34 -3.53 -19.57
C CYS A 82 -2.07 -4.36 -18.32
N VAL A 83 -2.59 -5.57 -18.30
CA VAL A 83 -2.30 -6.55 -17.26
C VAL A 83 -1.14 -7.42 -17.69
N GLY A 84 -0.08 -7.42 -16.89
CA GLY A 84 1.08 -8.30 -17.05
C GLY A 84 1.10 -9.41 -16.01
N TYR A 85 1.46 -10.61 -16.44
CA TYR A 85 1.63 -11.79 -15.59
C TYR A 85 3.11 -12.15 -15.55
N PHE A 86 3.69 -12.06 -14.36
CA PHE A 86 5.10 -12.36 -14.13
C PHE A 86 5.24 -13.66 -13.35
N LYS A 87 6.26 -14.42 -13.70
CA LYS A 87 6.63 -15.63 -13.00
C LYS A 87 7.98 -15.47 -12.34
N SER A 88 8.05 -15.74 -11.03
CA SER A 88 9.30 -15.74 -10.28
C SER A 88 10.17 -16.95 -10.67
N PRO A 89 11.47 -16.94 -10.34
CA PRO A 89 12.34 -18.10 -10.53
C PRO A 89 11.83 -19.38 -9.85
N ASP A 90 11.14 -19.24 -8.72
CA ASP A 90 10.56 -20.34 -7.96
C ASP A 90 9.15 -20.74 -8.42
N GLY A 91 8.63 -20.05 -9.44
CA GLY A 91 7.35 -20.37 -10.08
C GLY A 91 6.13 -19.66 -9.53
N ALA A 92 6.29 -18.79 -8.52
CA ALA A 92 5.21 -17.96 -8.02
C ALA A 92 4.76 -16.92 -9.06
N MET A 93 3.47 -16.60 -9.07
CA MET A 93 2.89 -15.64 -10.01
C MET A 93 2.68 -14.28 -9.34
N LEU A 94 3.11 -13.24 -10.03
CA LEU A 94 2.85 -11.85 -9.72
C LEU A 94 2.02 -11.26 -10.86
N ILE A 95 1.01 -10.49 -10.53
CA ILE A 95 0.18 -9.76 -11.51
C ILE A 95 0.46 -8.28 -11.35
N ALA A 96 0.51 -7.54 -12.45
CA ALA A 96 0.67 -6.10 -12.38
C ALA A 96 -0.15 -5.38 -13.44
N ASN A 97 -0.71 -4.22 -13.07
CA ASN A 97 -1.19 -3.26 -14.04
C ASN A 97 -0.02 -2.38 -14.46
N ILE A 98 0.29 -2.43 -15.76
CA ILE A 98 1.44 -1.77 -16.38
C ILE A 98 0.94 -0.61 -17.22
N GLY A 99 1.49 0.57 -17.00
CA GLY A 99 1.21 1.75 -17.82
C GLY A 99 2.48 2.37 -18.38
N VAL A 100 2.31 3.24 -19.37
CA VAL A 100 3.39 4.02 -19.98
C VAL A 100 3.07 5.50 -19.93
N GLN A 101 4.10 6.32 -19.68
CA GLN A 101 3.96 7.77 -19.59
C GLN A 101 4.35 8.49 -20.88
N VAL A 102 4.80 7.78 -21.90
CA VAL A 102 5.27 8.35 -23.15
C VAL A 102 4.84 7.55 -24.36
N GLY A 103 4.51 8.25 -25.40
CA GLY A 103 4.46 7.74 -26.75
C GLY A 103 3.22 6.90 -27.06
N GLU A 104 3.13 6.48 -28.29
CA GLU A 104 2.22 5.47 -28.77
C GLU A 104 3.01 4.20 -29.12
N GLY A 105 2.47 3.04 -28.74
CA GLY A 105 3.00 1.76 -29.17
C GLY A 105 4.26 1.28 -28.42
N LEU A 106 4.43 1.68 -27.15
CA LEU A 106 5.45 1.09 -26.30
C LEU A 106 5.05 -0.33 -25.89
N THR A 107 6.05 -1.19 -25.70
CA THR A 107 5.81 -2.52 -25.18
C THR A 107 5.63 -2.49 -23.67
N PRO A 108 4.94 -3.48 -23.07
CA PRO A 108 4.79 -3.56 -21.63
C PRO A 108 6.11 -3.55 -20.85
N GLU A 109 7.19 -4.09 -21.42
CA GLU A 109 8.53 -4.13 -20.83
C GLU A 109 9.13 -2.72 -20.64
N GLU A 110 8.71 -1.74 -21.41
CA GLU A 110 9.13 -0.34 -21.33
C GLU A 110 8.32 0.48 -20.33
N GLY A 111 7.29 -0.14 -19.73
CA GLY A 111 6.35 0.48 -18.81
C GLY A 111 6.74 0.43 -17.34
N TYR A 112 5.80 0.89 -16.53
CA TYR A 112 5.84 0.86 -15.07
C TYR A 112 4.66 0.07 -14.54
N ALA A 113 4.93 -0.87 -13.64
CA ALA A 113 3.92 -1.53 -12.81
C ALA A 113 3.51 -0.56 -11.68
N PHE A 114 2.32 0.01 -11.75
CA PHE A 114 1.79 0.93 -10.76
C PHE A 114 0.79 0.29 -9.81
N ASP A 115 0.37 -0.91 -10.10
CA ASP A 115 -0.43 -1.79 -9.25
C ASP A 115 0.22 -3.18 -9.35
N VAL A 116 0.61 -3.71 -8.20
CA VAL A 116 1.31 -5.00 -8.10
C VAL A 116 0.60 -5.86 -7.08
N LEU A 117 0.24 -7.07 -7.47
CA LEU A 117 -0.49 -7.98 -6.61
C LEU A 117 0.00 -9.43 -6.72
N GLU A 118 -0.04 -10.13 -5.61
CA GLU A 118 0.01 -11.59 -5.54
C GLU A 118 -1.37 -12.11 -5.16
N ASP A 119 -1.99 -12.90 -6.03
CA ASP A 119 -3.27 -13.56 -5.81
C ASP A 119 -3.11 -15.05 -6.05
N ILE A 120 -3.21 -15.81 -4.98
CA ILE A 120 -2.95 -17.26 -5.02
C ILE A 120 -4.18 -18.09 -5.37
N GLY A 121 -5.36 -17.48 -5.46
CA GLY A 121 -6.60 -18.21 -5.75
C GLY A 121 -6.76 -19.44 -4.87
N ASN A 122 -6.70 -20.63 -5.49
CA ASN A 122 -6.80 -21.92 -4.81
C ASN A 122 -5.42 -22.59 -4.56
N THR A 123 -4.32 -21.96 -4.96
CA THR A 123 -2.97 -22.49 -4.72
C THR A 123 -2.46 -22.06 -3.34
N GLN A 124 -1.31 -22.58 -2.93
CA GLN A 124 -0.61 -22.07 -1.76
C GLN A 124 0.28 -20.91 -2.23
N GLY A 125 0.24 -19.79 -1.53
CA GLY A 125 1.10 -18.66 -1.81
C GLY A 125 2.51 -18.89 -1.29
N ASP A 126 3.48 -18.43 -2.05
CA ASP A 126 4.89 -18.53 -1.70
C ASP A 126 5.39 -17.23 -1.04
N GLY A 127 4.52 -16.19 -0.96
CA GLY A 127 4.84 -14.91 -0.34
C GLY A 127 5.90 -14.14 -1.11
N VAL A 128 5.84 -14.18 -2.45
CA VAL A 128 6.80 -13.49 -3.32
C VAL A 128 6.69 -11.97 -3.22
N LEU A 129 5.50 -11.48 -2.87
CA LEU A 129 5.22 -10.08 -2.59
C LEU A 129 4.89 -9.92 -1.10
N SER A 130 5.63 -9.05 -0.41
CA SER A 130 5.26 -8.61 0.93
C SER A 130 4.96 -7.11 0.90
N VAL A 131 3.81 -6.77 1.44
CA VAL A 131 3.32 -5.38 1.53
C VAL A 131 3.59 -4.80 2.92
N TYR A 132 3.08 -3.61 3.21
CA TYR A 132 3.23 -2.92 4.48
C TYR A 132 3.12 -3.86 5.69
N GLY A 133 4.06 -3.72 6.64
CA GLY A 133 4.17 -4.57 7.82
C GLY A 133 4.75 -5.95 7.56
N GLY A 134 5.27 -6.22 6.35
CA GLY A 134 5.82 -7.52 5.97
C GLY A 134 4.75 -8.57 5.67
N ILE A 135 3.49 -8.15 5.49
CA ILE A 135 2.38 -9.08 5.21
C ILE A 135 2.47 -9.59 3.77
N SER A 136 2.33 -10.90 3.63
CA SER A 136 2.34 -11.63 2.35
C SER A 136 1.26 -12.71 2.33
N THR A 137 1.12 -13.41 1.23
CA THR A 137 0.18 -14.55 1.10
C THR A 137 0.56 -15.74 2.00
N SER A 138 1.77 -15.76 2.56
CA SER A 138 2.21 -16.75 3.55
C SER A 138 1.94 -16.34 5.00
N SER A 139 1.48 -15.11 5.25
CA SER A 139 1.20 -14.60 6.60
C SER A 139 -0.05 -15.24 7.21
N SER A 140 -0.08 -15.33 8.53
CA SER A 140 -1.27 -15.73 9.29
C SER A 140 -2.27 -14.57 9.40
N VAL A 141 -3.52 -14.89 9.72
CA VAL A 141 -4.57 -13.87 9.94
C VAL A 141 -4.23 -13.00 11.15
N GLU A 142 -3.66 -13.61 12.21
CA GLU A 142 -3.26 -12.90 13.43
C GLU A 142 -2.16 -11.87 13.14
N GLU A 143 -1.22 -12.17 12.22
CA GLU A 143 -0.20 -11.21 11.78
C GLU A 143 -0.83 -10.05 11.02
N VAL A 144 -1.80 -10.32 10.14
CA VAL A 144 -2.56 -9.26 9.45
C VAL A 144 -3.31 -8.39 10.46
N GLU A 145 -4.05 -8.97 11.39
CA GLU A 145 -4.81 -8.24 12.41
C GLU A 145 -3.88 -7.41 13.32
N ALA A 146 -2.69 -7.90 13.63
CA ALA A 146 -1.70 -7.16 14.44
C ALA A 146 -1.18 -5.89 13.72
N VAL A 147 -1.09 -5.91 12.38
CA VAL A 147 -0.57 -4.78 11.56
C VAL A 147 -1.70 -3.85 11.11
N TYR A 148 -2.83 -4.41 10.68
CA TYR A 148 -3.92 -3.65 10.05
C TYR A 148 -5.07 -3.33 11.00
N GLY A 149 -5.18 -4.03 12.15
CA GLY A 149 -6.30 -3.92 13.08
C GLY A 149 -7.55 -4.63 12.57
N GLU A 150 -8.71 -4.06 12.85
CA GLU A 150 -9.99 -4.59 12.39
C GLU A 150 -10.14 -4.50 10.87
N PRO A 151 -10.74 -5.49 10.21
CA PRO A 151 -10.97 -5.45 8.77
C PRO A 151 -11.92 -4.31 8.38
N THR A 152 -11.63 -3.65 7.28
CA THR A 152 -12.50 -2.62 6.69
C THR A 152 -13.81 -3.22 6.16
N TYR A 153 -13.75 -4.47 5.70
CA TYR A 153 -14.91 -5.26 5.28
C TYR A 153 -14.81 -6.67 5.85
N ASN A 154 -15.94 -7.21 6.33
CA ASN A 154 -16.03 -8.58 6.86
C ASN A 154 -17.45 -9.12 6.63
N ASP A 155 -17.59 -10.23 5.90
CA ASP A 155 -18.84 -10.97 5.68
C ASP A 155 -18.86 -12.35 6.36
N GLY A 156 -17.84 -12.62 7.19
CA GLY A 156 -17.65 -13.89 7.89
C GLY A 156 -16.62 -14.81 7.21
N SER A 157 -16.66 -14.95 5.89
CA SER A 157 -15.70 -15.76 5.12
C SER A 157 -14.62 -14.90 4.46
N ASN A 158 -14.96 -13.64 4.13
CA ASN A 158 -14.06 -12.71 3.47
C ASN A 158 -13.79 -11.51 4.38
N LYS A 159 -12.52 -11.23 4.63
CA LYS A 159 -12.07 -10.03 5.34
C LYS A 159 -11.14 -9.24 4.42
N LEU A 160 -11.39 -7.93 4.30
CA LEU A 160 -10.54 -7.03 3.52
C LEU A 160 -9.95 -5.97 4.45
N TYR A 161 -8.65 -5.76 4.33
CA TYR A 161 -7.89 -4.77 5.09
C TYR A 161 -7.28 -3.78 4.10
N TYR A 162 -7.50 -2.48 4.33
CA TYR A 162 -6.99 -1.42 3.47
C TYR A 162 -6.20 -0.40 4.26
N LYS A 163 -5.10 0.09 3.65
CA LYS A 163 -4.44 1.34 4.02
C LYS A 163 -4.37 2.23 2.79
N ILE A 164 -4.88 3.44 2.90
CA ILE A 164 -4.91 4.41 1.80
C ILE A 164 -3.57 5.14 1.75
N ILE A 165 -3.01 5.30 0.56
CA ILE A 165 -1.76 6.01 0.30
C ILE A 165 -2.10 7.50 0.10
N GLY A 166 -1.58 8.36 0.97
CA GLY A 166 -1.82 9.81 0.89
C GLY A 166 -3.30 10.19 1.04
N ASP A 167 -3.74 11.17 0.25
CA ASP A 167 -5.12 11.69 0.24
C ASP A 167 -5.99 11.02 -0.85
N ALA A 168 -5.48 9.99 -1.49
CA ALA A 168 -6.15 9.36 -2.62
C ALA A 168 -7.35 8.54 -2.15
N ALA A 169 -8.41 8.55 -2.96
CA ALA A 169 -9.46 7.55 -2.84
C ALA A 169 -8.90 6.19 -3.25
N TYR A 170 -9.56 5.11 -2.94
CA TYR A 170 -9.23 3.68 -3.14
C TYR A 170 -8.39 3.28 -4.37
N SER A 171 -7.96 4.22 -5.21
CA SER A 171 -7.02 3.99 -6.33
C SER A 171 -5.55 3.91 -5.92
N ASP A 172 -5.21 4.40 -4.72
CA ASP A 172 -3.85 4.36 -4.20
C ASP A 172 -3.94 3.75 -2.80
N MET A 173 -3.60 2.48 -2.69
CA MET A 173 -3.83 1.71 -1.47
C MET A 173 -2.91 0.49 -1.35
N VAL A 174 -2.79 0.03 -0.12
CA VAL A 174 -2.39 -1.34 0.18
C VAL A 174 -3.64 -2.13 0.55
N CYS A 175 -3.83 -3.30 -0.04
CA CYS A 175 -4.93 -4.20 0.24
C CYS A 175 -4.42 -5.59 0.65
N VAL A 176 -5.05 -6.16 1.67
CA VAL A 176 -4.88 -7.57 2.05
C VAL A 176 -6.25 -8.22 2.10
N ALA A 177 -6.40 -9.33 1.37
CA ALA A 177 -7.63 -10.11 1.38
C ALA A 177 -7.40 -11.46 2.08
N VAL A 178 -8.21 -11.72 3.10
CA VAL A 178 -8.30 -12.99 3.82
C VAL A 178 -9.60 -13.67 3.41
N ILE A 179 -9.50 -14.89 2.91
CA ILE A 179 -10.64 -15.72 2.48
C ILE A 179 -10.49 -17.09 3.15
N ASP A 180 -11.54 -17.56 3.81
CA ASP A 180 -11.55 -18.82 4.54
C ASP A 180 -10.34 -18.95 5.51
N ASP A 181 -10.11 -17.88 6.30
CA ASP A 181 -9.03 -17.75 7.28
C ASP A 181 -7.61 -17.94 6.70
N LYS A 182 -7.41 -17.52 5.44
CA LYS A 182 -6.11 -17.52 4.77
C LYS A 182 -5.90 -16.22 4.01
N VAL A 183 -4.70 -15.66 4.08
CA VAL A 183 -4.31 -14.56 3.21
C VAL A 183 -4.23 -15.07 1.77
N LYS A 184 -5.12 -14.59 0.91
CA LYS A 184 -5.24 -15.02 -0.48
C LYS A 184 -4.72 -14.01 -1.47
N ARG A 185 -4.68 -12.73 -1.07
CA ARG A 185 -4.21 -11.65 -1.92
C ARG A 185 -3.54 -10.60 -1.09
N VAL A 186 -2.44 -10.09 -1.60
CA VAL A 186 -1.80 -8.85 -1.17
C VAL A 186 -1.57 -7.97 -2.40
N GLU A 187 -1.76 -6.66 -2.25
CA GLU A 187 -1.75 -5.72 -3.37
C GLU A 187 -1.27 -4.35 -2.90
N VAL A 188 -0.51 -3.67 -3.76
CA VAL A 188 -0.21 -2.24 -3.66
C VAL A 188 -0.50 -1.57 -4.98
N CYS A 189 -1.37 -0.58 -4.95
CA CYS A 189 -1.67 0.30 -6.08
C CYS A 189 -1.23 1.73 -5.75
N ASN A 190 -0.48 2.38 -6.65
CA ASN A 190 -0.04 3.77 -6.55
C ASN A 190 -0.16 4.46 -7.91
N ALA A 191 -1.39 4.56 -8.39
CA ALA A 191 -1.70 5.13 -9.70
C ALA A 191 -1.44 6.65 -9.77
N LYS A 192 -1.52 7.35 -8.63
CA LYS A 192 -1.26 8.80 -8.58
C LYS A 192 0.21 9.09 -8.86
N GLU A 193 1.13 8.44 -8.16
CA GLU A 193 2.56 8.65 -8.38
C GLU A 193 2.99 8.22 -9.78
N PHE A 194 2.39 7.15 -10.31
CA PHE A 194 2.60 6.74 -11.69
C PHE A 194 2.28 7.89 -12.67
N LYS A 195 1.20 8.63 -12.47
CA LYS A 195 0.82 9.78 -13.31
C LYS A 195 1.75 10.98 -13.16
N GLU A 196 2.49 11.06 -12.07
CA GLU A 196 3.47 12.11 -11.78
C GLU A 196 4.88 11.77 -12.30
N ILE A 197 5.13 10.55 -12.79
CA ILE A 197 6.41 10.18 -13.41
C ILE A 197 6.64 11.09 -14.63
N PRO A 198 7.78 11.81 -14.70
CA PRO A 198 8.06 12.68 -15.84
C PRO A 198 8.05 11.89 -17.15
N MET A 199 7.35 12.40 -18.15
CA MET A 199 7.42 11.86 -19.49
C MET A 199 8.88 11.91 -19.98
N ALA A 200 9.42 10.76 -20.38
CA ALA A 200 10.72 10.75 -21.02
C ALA A 200 10.60 11.56 -22.32
N THR A 201 11.36 12.63 -22.44
CA THR A 201 11.49 13.30 -23.74
C THR A 201 12.15 12.31 -24.68
N PRO A 202 11.62 12.10 -25.91
CA PRO A 202 12.33 11.32 -26.91
C PRO A 202 13.74 11.90 -27.00
N SER A 203 14.76 11.08 -26.73
CA SER A 203 16.13 11.49 -27.00
C SER A 203 16.18 11.74 -28.51
N ASP A 204 16.46 12.97 -28.92
CA ASP A 204 16.80 13.28 -30.30
C ASP A 204 17.93 12.32 -30.69
N SER A 205 17.56 11.26 -31.41
CA SER A 205 18.53 10.34 -31.99
C SER A 205 19.18 11.11 -33.15
N GLU A 206 20.35 11.68 -32.86
CA GLU A 206 21.29 12.10 -33.90
C GLU A 206 21.77 10.91 -34.74
#